data_b3f2830b33204cc3ef90a41e09e6f0bb
#
_entry.id   b3f2830b33204cc3ef90a41e09e6f0bb
#
_cell.length_a   1.000
_cell.length_b   1.000
_cell.length_c   1.000
_cell.angle_alpha   90.00
_cell.angle_beta   90.00
_cell.angle_gamma   90.00
#
_symmetry.space_group_name_H-M   'P 1'
#
loop_
_entity.id
_entity.type
_entity.pdbx_description
1 polymer ?
#
loop_
_entity_poly.entity_id
_entity_poly.type
_entity_poly.pdbx_seq_one_letter_code
_entity_poly.pdbx_strand_id
1 'polypeptide(L)'
;MSIVLSDLAERLGTLTKLVLAEPVARIGHSRVTVRPLKLRGKAFFQLEYQQGQKVAHRNVARGALLETFEQELDGLFRSVTLCTETETRQYVRKTNGAYKCTAKSGAARAAEAASHNRKKEYILQEGENIPALVDLGVFTPDFKIVKAKYDKYKQINRFIELVDDAFRAYGRDEITVLDFGCGKSYLTFVLYYYFAVKRGVRAKIIGYDLKEDVVEHCNEVAARYGYSDLHFVVADVTRDVLYSEHIDMLVTLHACDVATDYALHYAISRGVEHIFSVPCCQHEVNKTIQKGGDFDLLLSHGLFQERFSALLTDAIRAAVLEDEGYDVDVIEFIDFAHSPKNLMLRCHRTGHRGTKKLTESRRLRDQYGFEQTLLSLVENERQ
;
A
#
# COMPACT_ATOMS: atom_id res chain seq x y z
N MET A 1 -40.87 -9.73 -19.03
CA MET A 1 -39.94 -9.14 -18.04
C MET A 1 -38.92 -10.18 -17.65
N SER A 2 -37.62 -9.88 -17.81
CA SER A 2 -36.57 -10.83 -17.43
C SER A 2 -36.47 -10.95 -15.90
N ILE A 3 -35.92 -12.06 -15.41
CA ILE A 3 -35.65 -12.24 -13.96
C ILE A 3 -34.72 -11.14 -13.43
N VAL A 4 -33.80 -10.64 -14.28
CA VAL A 4 -32.87 -9.56 -13.92
C VAL A 4 -33.63 -8.24 -13.70
N LEU A 5 -34.55 -7.90 -14.58
CA LEU A 5 -35.38 -6.70 -14.46
C LEU A 5 -36.32 -6.75 -13.24
N SER A 6 -36.92 -7.92 -12.99
CA SER A 6 -37.74 -8.13 -11.80
C SER A 6 -36.95 -7.94 -10.51
N ASP A 7 -35.80 -8.58 -10.40
CA ASP A 7 -34.91 -8.48 -9.23
C ASP A 7 -34.32 -7.06 -9.06
N LEU A 8 -34.04 -6.36 -10.16
CA LEU A 8 -33.60 -4.97 -10.14
C LEU A 8 -34.69 -4.04 -9.60
N ALA A 9 -35.93 -4.26 -10.02
CA ALA A 9 -37.09 -3.45 -9.56
C ALA A 9 -37.29 -3.60 -8.05
N GLU A 10 -37.27 -4.84 -7.53
CA GLU A 10 -37.42 -5.12 -6.10
C GLU A 10 -36.30 -4.51 -5.24
N ARG A 11 -35.10 -4.42 -5.78
CA ARG A 11 -33.87 -4.03 -5.04
C ARG A 11 -33.34 -2.65 -5.40
N LEU A 12 -34.07 -1.89 -6.19
CA LEU A 12 -33.66 -0.54 -6.63
C LEU A 12 -33.33 0.38 -5.46
N GLY A 13 -34.03 0.21 -4.34
CA GLY A 13 -33.84 0.99 -3.11
C GLY A 13 -32.48 0.83 -2.47
N THR A 14 -31.94 -0.38 -2.51
CA THR A 14 -30.69 -0.81 -1.87
C THR A 14 -29.58 -1.11 -2.86
N LEU A 15 -29.78 -0.80 -4.16
CA LEU A 15 -28.81 -1.05 -5.21
C LEU A 15 -27.55 -0.21 -4.99
N THR A 16 -26.40 -0.89 -4.86
CA THR A 16 -25.08 -0.27 -4.74
C THR A 16 -24.30 -0.31 -6.06
N LYS A 17 -24.50 -1.35 -6.87
CA LYS A 17 -23.83 -1.51 -8.16
C LYS A 17 -24.56 -2.54 -9.02
N LEU A 18 -24.65 -2.27 -10.33
CA LEU A 18 -25.04 -3.27 -11.33
C LEU A 18 -23.99 -3.31 -12.42
N VAL A 19 -23.52 -4.50 -12.77
CA VAL A 19 -22.51 -4.71 -13.84
C VAL A 19 -23.07 -5.67 -14.87
N LEU A 20 -23.05 -5.25 -16.12
CA LEU A 20 -23.39 -6.06 -17.27
C LEU A 20 -22.13 -6.26 -18.10
N ALA A 21 -21.80 -7.49 -18.43
CA ALA A 21 -20.59 -7.86 -19.16
C ALA A 21 -20.85 -8.99 -20.17
N GLU A 22 -19.95 -9.17 -21.10
CA GLU A 22 -20.03 -10.19 -22.13
C GLU A 22 -21.29 -10.03 -23.00
N PRO A 23 -21.34 -9.02 -23.90
CA PRO A 23 -22.50 -8.80 -24.76
C PRO A 23 -22.76 -10.00 -25.66
N VAL A 24 -24.04 -10.33 -25.86
CA VAL A 24 -24.48 -11.48 -26.71
C VAL A 24 -24.32 -11.21 -28.21
N ALA A 25 -24.19 -9.93 -28.58
CA ALA A 25 -23.97 -9.47 -29.97
C ALA A 25 -23.04 -8.24 -29.94
N ARG A 26 -22.57 -7.79 -31.10
CA ARG A 26 -21.81 -6.52 -31.23
C ARG A 26 -22.74 -5.33 -31.02
N ILE A 27 -22.73 -4.76 -29.80
CA ILE A 27 -23.57 -3.62 -29.36
C ILE A 27 -22.77 -2.34 -29.13
N GLY A 28 -21.53 -2.24 -29.63
CA GLY A 28 -20.67 -1.04 -29.48
C GLY A 28 -20.02 -0.85 -28.12
N HIS A 29 -20.43 -1.56 -27.08
CA HIS A 29 -19.83 -1.53 -25.74
C HIS A 29 -19.70 -2.95 -25.17
N SER A 30 -18.58 -3.20 -24.48
CA SER A 30 -18.22 -4.52 -23.94
C SER A 30 -18.75 -4.72 -22.52
N ARG A 31 -19.04 -3.62 -21.82
CA ARG A 31 -19.48 -3.61 -20.42
C ARG A 31 -20.29 -2.37 -20.12
N VAL A 32 -21.28 -2.51 -19.26
CA VAL A 32 -22.02 -1.40 -18.67
C VAL A 32 -21.96 -1.52 -17.15
N THR A 33 -21.61 -0.45 -16.46
CA THR A 33 -21.65 -0.39 -14.99
C THR A 33 -22.62 0.71 -14.57
N VAL A 34 -23.58 0.36 -13.70
CA VAL A 34 -24.54 1.30 -13.14
C VAL A 34 -24.24 1.50 -11.66
N ARG A 35 -24.14 2.75 -11.22
CA ARG A 35 -23.91 3.10 -9.82
C ARG A 35 -24.82 4.23 -9.37
N PRO A 36 -25.30 4.22 -8.11
CA PRO A 36 -26.05 5.34 -7.56
C PRO A 36 -25.14 6.59 -7.51
N LEU A 37 -25.71 7.73 -7.85
CA LEU A 37 -25.04 9.02 -7.88
C LEU A 37 -25.95 10.09 -7.29
N LYS A 38 -25.39 11.00 -6.49
CA LYS A 38 -26.14 12.16 -5.95
C LYS A 38 -25.57 13.44 -6.59
N LEU A 39 -26.39 14.15 -7.38
CA LEU A 39 -26.03 15.41 -8.03
C LEU A 39 -26.95 16.54 -7.54
N ARG A 40 -26.38 17.60 -7.01
CA ARG A 40 -27.15 18.77 -6.51
C ARG A 40 -28.35 18.39 -5.61
N GLY A 41 -28.13 17.43 -4.72
CA GLY A 41 -29.15 16.93 -3.79
C GLY A 41 -30.17 15.93 -4.38
N LYS A 42 -30.20 15.71 -5.69
CA LYS A 42 -31.10 14.75 -6.36
C LYS A 42 -30.42 13.41 -6.63
N ALA A 43 -31.19 12.32 -6.52
CA ALA A 43 -30.68 10.96 -6.75
C ALA A 43 -30.76 10.58 -8.22
N PHE A 44 -29.64 10.11 -8.76
CA PHE A 44 -29.47 9.59 -10.12
C PHE A 44 -28.79 8.22 -10.06
N PHE A 45 -28.75 7.55 -11.21
CA PHE A 45 -27.81 6.46 -11.50
C PHE A 45 -26.90 6.89 -12.65
N GLN A 46 -25.61 6.64 -12.50
CA GLN A 46 -24.63 6.82 -13.57
C GLN A 46 -24.43 5.49 -14.27
N LEU A 47 -24.65 5.49 -15.57
CA LEU A 47 -24.34 4.39 -16.47
C LEU A 47 -23.00 4.71 -17.15
N GLU A 48 -22.06 3.79 -16.98
CA GLU A 48 -20.72 3.84 -17.55
C GLU A 48 -20.63 2.77 -18.65
N TYR A 49 -20.48 3.19 -19.89
CA TYR A 49 -20.40 2.33 -21.06
C TYR A 49 -18.93 2.20 -21.50
N GLN A 50 -18.36 1.00 -21.45
CA GLN A 50 -17.00 0.73 -21.87
C GLN A 50 -16.95 0.36 -23.35
N GLN A 51 -16.24 1.17 -24.18
CA GLN A 51 -16.05 0.99 -25.62
C GLN A 51 -14.54 0.85 -25.92
N GLY A 52 -14.01 -0.37 -25.79
CA GLY A 52 -12.57 -0.59 -25.87
C GLY A 52 -11.83 0.17 -24.76
N GLN A 53 -10.95 1.11 -25.15
CA GLN A 53 -10.24 1.98 -24.20
C GLN A 53 -11.02 3.26 -23.85
N LYS A 54 -12.15 3.52 -24.48
CA LYS A 54 -12.97 4.71 -24.20
C LYS A 54 -14.11 4.36 -23.26
N VAL A 55 -14.47 5.33 -22.41
CA VAL A 55 -15.59 5.22 -21.47
C VAL A 55 -16.54 6.40 -21.70
N ALA A 56 -17.82 6.09 -21.90
CA ALA A 56 -18.88 7.08 -21.98
C ALA A 56 -19.75 7.01 -20.72
N HIS A 57 -20.19 8.18 -20.23
CA HIS A 57 -21.04 8.28 -19.05
C HIS A 57 -22.39 8.88 -19.40
N ARG A 58 -23.47 8.32 -18.84
CA ARG A 58 -24.83 8.85 -18.92
C ARG A 58 -25.46 8.83 -17.52
N ASN A 59 -26.04 9.93 -17.10
CA ASN A 59 -26.77 10.00 -15.84
C ASN A 59 -28.27 9.86 -16.10
N VAL A 60 -28.90 8.96 -15.39
CA VAL A 60 -30.32 8.66 -15.49
C VAL A 60 -30.99 8.94 -14.15
N ALA A 61 -32.14 9.61 -14.15
CA ALA A 61 -32.88 9.83 -12.93
C ALA A 61 -33.28 8.50 -12.26
N ARG A 62 -33.30 8.45 -10.93
CA ARG A 62 -33.55 7.20 -10.19
C ARG A 62 -34.80 6.48 -10.66
N GLY A 63 -35.89 7.22 -10.92
CA GLY A 63 -37.18 6.66 -11.38
C GLY A 63 -37.17 6.15 -12.82
N ALA A 64 -36.20 6.58 -13.67
CA ALA A 64 -36.10 6.19 -15.08
C ALA A 64 -35.18 5.01 -15.31
N LEU A 65 -34.45 4.49 -14.29
CA LEU A 65 -33.48 3.42 -14.46
C LEU A 65 -34.13 2.13 -14.98
N LEU A 66 -35.26 1.73 -14.46
CA LEU A 66 -35.92 0.48 -14.87
C LEU A 66 -36.36 0.51 -16.33
N GLU A 67 -36.93 1.62 -16.77
CA GLU A 67 -37.30 1.83 -18.17
C GLU A 67 -36.09 1.82 -19.08
N THR A 68 -35.02 2.55 -18.67
CA THR A 68 -33.74 2.55 -19.41
C THR A 68 -33.13 1.14 -19.49
N PHE A 69 -33.19 0.38 -18.38
CA PHE A 69 -32.68 -0.99 -18.36
C PHE A 69 -33.48 -1.90 -19.30
N GLU A 70 -34.81 -1.85 -19.25
CA GLU A 70 -35.69 -2.67 -20.08
C GLU A 70 -35.51 -2.38 -21.57
N GLN A 71 -35.42 -1.11 -21.96
CA GLN A 71 -35.32 -0.71 -23.36
C GLN A 71 -33.92 -0.89 -23.96
N GLU A 72 -32.87 -0.67 -23.17
CA GLU A 72 -31.51 -0.53 -23.72
C GLU A 72 -30.54 -1.65 -23.29
N LEU A 73 -30.82 -2.41 -22.21
CA LEU A 73 -29.82 -3.31 -21.62
C LEU A 73 -30.33 -4.73 -21.37
N ASP A 74 -31.62 -4.92 -21.19
CA ASP A 74 -32.17 -6.23 -20.82
C ASP A 74 -31.95 -7.28 -21.92
N GLY A 75 -31.43 -8.44 -21.51
CA GLY A 75 -31.18 -9.54 -22.42
C GLY A 75 -29.95 -9.39 -23.34
N LEU A 76 -29.24 -8.25 -23.31
CA LEU A 76 -28.11 -7.99 -24.19
C LEU A 76 -26.77 -8.52 -23.69
N PHE A 77 -26.68 -8.98 -22.44
CA PHE A 77 -25.43 -9.44 -21.82
C PHE A 77 -25.53 -10.86 -21.29
N ARG A 78 -24.44 -11.61 -21.37
CA ARG A 78 -24.34 -12.98 -20.84
C ARG A 78 -24.19 -13.01 -19.33
N SER A 79 -23.49 -12.04 -18.77
CA SER A 79 -23.20 -11.95 -17.35
C SER A 79 -23.76 -10.64 -16.79
N VAL A 80 -24.58 -10.75 -15.74
CA VAL A 80 -25.08 -9.59 -14.99
C VAL A 80 -24.83 -9.82 -13.50
N THR A 81 -24.24 -8.84 -12.83
CA THR A 81 -24.00 -8.86 -11.39
C THR A 81 -24.73 -7.70 -10.74
N LEU A 82 -25.69 -7.99 -9.87
CA LEU A 82 -26.44 -7.03 -9.09
C LEU A 82 -25.97 -7.08 -7.64
N CYS A 83 -25.45 -5.97 -7.14
CA CYS A 83 -24.99 -5.81 -5.77
C CYS A 83 -25.94 -4.86 -5.02
N THR A 84 -26.36 -5.28 -3.83
CA THR A 84 -27.10 -4.46 -2.87
C THR A 84 -26.26 -4.26 -1.61
N GLU A 85 -26.80 -3.57 -0.63
CA GLU A 85 -26.15 -3.40 0.68
C GLU A 85 -25.97 -4.73 1.44
N THR A 86 -26.77 -5.77 1.12
CA THR A 86 -26.83 -7.02 1.90
C THR A 86 -26.50 -8.28 1.11
N GLU A 87 -26.62 -8.24 -0.22
CA GLU A 87 -26.40 -9.42 -1.06
C GLU A 87 -25.79 -9.07 -2.41
N THR A 88 -25.18 -10.09 -3.03
CA THR A 88 -24.74 -10.03 -4.42
C THR A 88 -25.41 -11.16 -5.21
N ARG A 89 -26.08 -10.82 -6.30
CA ARG A 89 -26.71 -11.75 -7.22
C ARG A 89 -25.96 -11.77 -8.55
N GLN A 90 -25.63 -12.97 -9.00
CA GLN A 90 -24.98 -13.21 -10.29
C GLN A 90 -25.95 -13.93 -11.20
N TYR A 91 -26.16 -13.37 -12.40
CA TYR A 91 -27.00 -13.94 -13.45
C TYR A 91 -26.12 -14.32 -14.63
N VAL A 92 -26.24 -15.58 -15.04
CA VAL A 92 -25.55 -16.09 -16.23
C VAL A 92 -26.58 -16.56 -17.24
N ARG A 93 -26.53 -16.01 -18.46
CA ARG A 93 -27.46 -16.34 -19.54
C ARG A 93 -27.16 -17.71 -20.13
N LYS A 94 -28.16 -18.58 -20.14
CA LYS A 94 -28.10 -19.90 -20.77
C LYS A 94 -28.26 -19.80 -22.31
N THR A 95 -27.95 -20.88 -23.01
CA THR A 95 -28.12 -20.99 -24.46
C THR A 95 -29.56 -20.77 -24.94
N ASN A 96 -30.56 -21.10 -24.12
CA ASN A 96 -31.99 -20.88 -24.39
C ASN A 96 -32.45 -19.43 -24.09
N GLY A 97 -31.53 -18.51 -23.73
CA GLY A 97 -31.84 -17.11 -23.43
C GLY A 97 -32.26 -16.82 -21.99
N ALA A 98 -32.59 -17.83 -21.18
CA ALA A 98 -32.95 -17.63 -19.79
C ALA A 98 -31.72 -17.40 -18.90
N TYR A 99 -31.88 -16.63 -17.81
CA TYR A 99 -30.81 -16.41 -16.84
C TYR A 99 -30.89 -17.42 -15.68
N LYS A 100 -29.72 -17.98 -15.32
CA LYS A 100 -29.52 -18.69 -14.04
C LYS A 100 -29.04 -17.68 -13.01
N CYS A 101 -29.74 -17.54 -11.90
CA CYS A 101 -29.34 -16.69 -10.78
C CYS A 101 -28.63 -17.51 -9.70
N THR A 102 -27.57 -16.94 -9.13
CA THR A 102 -26.89 -17.41 -7.91
C THR A 102 -26.77 -16.24 -6.97
N ALA A 103 -27.27 -16.36 -5.74
CA ALA A 103 -27.21 -15.34 -4.72
C ALA A 103 -26.17 -15.71 -3.65
N LYS A 104 -25.39 -14.73 -3.21
CA LYS A 104 -24.50 -14.83 -2.05
C LYS A 104 -24.91 -13.76 -1.04
N SER A 105 -25.25 -14.18 0.17
CA SER A 105 -25.44 -13.26 1.30
C SER A 105 -24.05 -12.80 1.78
N GLY A 106 -23.92 -11.53 1.98
CA GLY A 106 -22.70 -10.84 2.40
C GLY A 106 -22.73 -9.44 1.80
N ALA A 107 -22.50 -8.42 2.61
CA ALA A 107 -22.35 -7.08 2.11
C ALA A 107 -21.19 -7.08 1.11
N ALA A 108 -21.48 -6.87 -0.16
CA ALA A 108 -20.48 -6.27 -1.01
C ALA A 108 -20.11 -4.98 -0.28
N ARG A 109 -18.80 -4.80 0.09
CA ARG A 109 -18.32 -3.56 0.69
C ARG A 109 -18.99 -2.43 -0.05
N ALA A 110 -19.90 -1.72 0.62
CA ALA A 110 -20.68 -0.66 0.02
C ALA A 110 -19.67 0.33 -0.55
N ALA A 111 -19.55 0.36 -1.86
CA ALA A 111 -18.96 1.51 -2.50
C ALA A 111 -19.96 2.63 -2.20
N GLU A 112 -19.73 3.35 -1.11
CA GLU A 112 -20.45 4.59 -0.81
C GLU A 112 -20.59 5.37 -2.11
N ALA A 113 -21.81 5.87 -2.38
CA ALA A 113 -22.11 6.64 -3.57
C ALA A 113 -21.00 7.68 -3.76
N ALA A 114 -20.13 7.45 -4.76
CA ALA A 114 -18.99 8.30 -4.99
C ALA A 114 -19.50 9.69 -5.38
N SER A 115 -19.50 10.61 -4.44
CA SER A 115 -19.56 12.02 -4.73
C SER A 115 -18.33 12.33 -5.58
N HIS A 116 -18.51 12.87 -6.78
CA HIS A 116 -17.41 13.30 -7.66
C HIS A 116 -16.48 14.34 -7.01
N ASN A 117 -16.78 14.82 -5.82
CA ASN A 117 -16.03 15.77 -5.01
C ASN A 117 -15.74 15.20 -3.61
N ARG A 118 -15.50 13.91 -3.45
CA ARG A 118 -15.03 13.38 -2.18
C ARG A 118 -13.63 13.92 -1.93
N LYS A 119 -13.51 14.94 -1.11
CA LYS A 119 -12.22 15.34 -0.55
C LYS A 119 -11.73 14.12 0.24
N LYS A 120 -10.57 13.58 -0.16
CA LYS A 120 -9.93 12.51 0.62
C LYS A 120 -9.67 13.08 2.01
N GLU A 121 -10.25 12.48 3.04
CA GLU A 121 -9.94 12.82 4.42
C GLU A 121 -8.58 12.19 4.75
N TYR A 122 -7.60 13.03 4.91
CA TYR A 122 -6.25 12.61 5.31
C TYR A 122 -6.20 12.45 6.83
N ILE A 123 -5.31 11.57 7.31
CA ILE A 123 -5.10 11.36 8.75
C ILE A 123 -4.50 12.61 9.38
N LEU A 124 -3.48 13.19 8.74
CA LEU A 124 -2.90 14.46 9.15
C LEU A 124 -3.62 15.57 8.39
N GLN A 125 -4.28 16.50 9.09
CA GLN A 125 -5.15 17.48 8.48
C GLN A 125 -4.54 18.89 8.52
N GLU A 126 -4.97 19.72 7.58
CA GLU A 126 -4.71 21.16 7.62
C GLU A 126 -5.32 21.79 8.88
N GLY A 127 -4.59 22.69 9.52
CA GLY A 127 -4.99 23.30 10.78
C GLY A 127 -4.51 22.58 12.04
N GLU A 128 -3.94 21.37 11.93
CA GLU A 128 -3.31 20.67 13.05
C GLU A 128 -1.90 21.22 13.30
N ASN A 129 -1.55 21.41 14.56
CA ASN A 129 -0.19 21.77 14.95
C ASN A 129 0.73 20.55 14.86
N ILE A 130 1.37 20.39 13.71
CA ILE A 130 2.34 19.32 13.44
C ILE A 130 3.69 19.99 13.16
N PRO A 131 4.53 20.22 14.20
CA PRO A 131 5.77 20.99 14.07
C PRO A 131 6.71 20.47 12.97
N ALA A 132 6.83 19.14 12.85
CA ALA A 132 7.67 18.53 11.81
C ALA A 132 7.23 18.87 10.38
N LEU A 133 5.94 19.08 10.13
CA LEU A 133 5.45 19.50 8.81
C LEU A 133 5.69 20.98 8.55
N VAL A 134 5.76 21.81 9.59
CA VAL A 134 6.15 23.23 9.48
C VAL A 134 7.63 23.33 9.16
N ASP A 135 8.49 22.64 9.90
CA ASP A 135 9.95 22.66 9.67
C ASP A 135 10.33 22.06 8.30
N LEU A 136 9.54 21.09 7.81
CA LEU A 136 9.70 20.51 6.47
C LEU A 136 9.20 21.46 5.35
N GLY A 137 8.55 22.58 5.71
CA GLY A 137 7.95 23.53 4.78
C GLY A 137 6.74 22.97 4.02
N VAL A 138 6.11 21.91 4.55
CA VAL A 138 4.86 21.33 4.03
C VAL A 138 3.67 22.11 4.56
N PHE A 139 3.75 22.57 5.81
CA PHE A 139 2.80 23.49 6.41
C PHE A 139 3.44 24.88 6.56
N THR A 140 2.60 25.90 6.49
CA THR A 140 2.96 27.24 6.92
C THR A 140 2.95 27.36 8.45
N PRO A 141 3.50 28.44 9.07
CA PRO A 141 3.43 28.64 10.52
C PRO A 141 1.99 28.70 11.09
N ASP A 142 1.00 29.00 10.27
CA ASP A 142 -0.43 28.98 10.62
C ASP A 142 -1.10 27.66 10.21
N PHE A 143 -0.30 26.59 10.03
CA PHE A 143 -0.70 25.20 9.77
C PHE A 143 -1.51 24.97 8.50
N LYS A 144 -1.34 25.81 7.48
CA LYS A 144 -1.96 25.62 6.16
C LYS A 144 -1.01 24.88 5.23
N ILE A 145 -1.56 24.07 4.33
CA ILE A 145 -0.78 23.32 3.35
C ILE A 145 -0.15 24.30 2.33
N VAL A 146 1.17 24.20 2.16
CA VAL A 146 1.90 24.91 1.11
C VAL A 146 1.60 24.25 -0.24
N LYS A 147 0.93 24.96 -1.15
CA LYS A 147 0.46 24.41 -2.44
C LYS A 147 1.56 23.69 -3.23
N ALA A 148 2.76 24.26 -3.29
CA ALA A 148 3.92 23.66 -3.97
C ALA A 148 4.42 22.35 -3.31
N LYS A 149 4.00 22.06 -2.08
CA LYS A 149 4.36 20.87 -1.30
C LYS A 149 3.20 19.89 -1.13
N TYR A 150 2.10 20.08 -1.86
CA TYR A 150 0.91 19.24 -1.72
C TYR A 150 1.17 17.76 -2.03
N ASP A 151 2.05 17.46 -2.99
CA ASP A 151 2.42 16.06 -3.28
C ASP A 151 3.23 15.43 -2.14
N LYS A 152 4.15 16.21 -1.52
CA LYS A 152 4.87 15.75 -0.32
C LYS A 152 3.91 15.50 0.86
N TYR A 153 2.92 16.36 1.04
CA TYR A 153 1.85 16.16 2.03
C TYR A 153 1.07 14.85 1.79
N LYS A 154 0.71 14.58 0.52
CA LYS A 154 0.03 13.30 0.16
C LYS A 154 0.90 12.08 0.45
N GLN A 155 2.19 12.14 0.14
CA GLN A 155 3.15 11.05 0.39
C GLN A 155 3.25 10.74 1.89
N ILE A 156 3.41 11.78 2.72
CA ILE A 156 3.47 11.63 4.17
C ILE A 156 2.17 11.02 4.71
N ASN A 157 1.01 11.51 4.28
CA ASN A 157 -0.27 10.93 4.68
C ASN A 157 -0.41 9.49 4.20
N ARG A 158 0.07 9.14 2.99
CA ARG A 158 0.05 7.75 2.52
C ARG A 158 0.85 6.82 3.41
N PHE A 159 2.02 7.26 3.87
CA PHE A 159 2.81 6.52 4.83
C PHE A 159 2.05 6.30 6.14
N ILE A 160 1.49 7.36 6.71
CA ILE A 160 0.70 7.27 7.95
C ILE A 160 -0.56 6.41 7.76
N GLU A 161 -1.23 6.43 6.61
CA GLU A 161 -2.35 5.53 6.30
C GLU A 161 -1.93 4.05 6.35
N LEU A 162 -0.76 3.71 5.78
CA LEU A 162 -0.25 2.33 5.80
C LEU A 162 0.12 1.86 7.21
N VAL A 163 0.67 2.77 8.02
CA VAL A 163 0.96 2.51 9.45
C VAL A 163 -0.34 2.39 10.24
N ASP A 164 -1.32 3.28 10.03
CA ASP A 164 -2.63 3.24 10.69
C ASP A 164 -3.38 1.94 10.40
N ASP A 165 -3.34 1.46 9.16
CA ASP A 165 -3.96 0.18 8.77
C ASP A 165 -3.37 -1.00 9.56
N ALA A 166 -2.05 -1.04 9.72
CA ALA A 166 -1.37 -2.05 10.52
C ALA A 166 -1.72 -1.93 12.01
N PHE A 167 -1.73 -0.70 12.52
CA PHE A 167 -1.96 -0.43 13.95
C PHE A 167 -3.43 -0.62 14.38
N ARG A 168 -4.41 -0.40 13.51
CA ARG A 168 -5.84 -0.60 13.85
C ARG A 168 -6.16 -2.02 14.30
N ALA A 169 -5.43 -3.01 13.81
CA ALA A 169 -5.60 -4.40 14.20
C ALA A 169 -5.04 -4.71 15.61
N TYR A 170 -4.26 -3.79 16.18
CA TYR A 170 -3.40 -4.06 17.33
C TYR A 170 -4.07 -3.90 18.69
N GLY A 171 -4.96 -2.94 18.86
CA GLY A 171 -5.71 -2.70 20.11
C GLY A 171 -4.84 -2.46 21.36
N ARG A 172 -3.57 -2.01 21.19
CA ARG A 172 -2.64 -1.74 22.31
C ARG A 172 -2.55 -0.26 22.64
N ASP A 173 -2.29 0.02 23.93
CA ASP A 173 -2.12 1.39 24.44
C ASP A 173 -0.66 1.85 24.43
N GLU A 174 0.26 0.98 24.02
CA GLU A 174 1.71 1.22 23.97
C GLU A 174 2.26 0.73 22.62
N ILE A 175 3.30 1.42 22.13
CA ILE A 175 4.04 0.99 20.95
C ILE A 175 5.52 1.35 21.06
N THR A 176 6.40 0.40 20.73
CA THR A 176 7.83 0.63 20.57
C THR A 176 8.22 0.55 19.11
N VAL A 177 8.77 1.63 18.58
CA VAL A 177 9.19 1.76 17.18
C VAL A 177 10.68 2.01 17.09
N LEU A 178 11.37 1.28 16.22
CA LEU A 178 12.75 1.59 15.83
C LEU A 178 12.79 2.12 14.40
N ASP A 179 13.58 3.16 14.17
CA ASP A 179 13.83 3.74 12.84
C ASP A 179 15.32 3.69 12.52
N PHE A 180 15.70 2.86 11.54
CA PHE A 180 17.09 2.69 11.13
C PHE A 180 17.46 3.57 9.95
N GLY A 181 18.59 4.31 10.09
CA GLY A 181 19.05 5.27 9.11
C GLY A 181 18.10 6.47 9.07
N CYS A 182 17.71 6.96 10.25
CA CYS A 182 16.65 7.96 10.38
C CYS A 182 16.98 9.31 9.69
N GLY A 183 18.26 9.64 9.46
CA GLY A 183 18.70 10.87 8.82
C GLY A 183 18.09 12.11 9.49
N LYS A 184 17.54 13.03 8.73
CA LYS A 184 16.83 14.22 9.26
C LYS A 184 15.49 13.92 9.93
N SER A 185 15.07 12.67 9.95
CA SER A 185 13.98 12.09 10.75
C SER A 185 12.60 12.72 10.64
N TYR A 186 12.30 13.47 9.58
CA TYR A 186 10.99 14.11 9.46
C TYR A 186 9.82 13.13 9.57
N LEU A 187 9.95 11.93 9.01
CA LEU A 187 8.89 10.91 9.09
C LEU A 187 8.83 10.28 10.49
N THR A 188 9.95 10.17 11.19
CA THR A 188 10.01 9.69 12.58
C THR A 188 9.30 10.66 13.54
N PHE A 189 9.50 11.97 13.35
CA PHE A 189 8.76 13.01 14.09
C PHE A 189 7.26 12.96 13.80
N VAL A 190 6.89 12.72 12.53
CA VAL A 190 5.47 12.58 12.14
C VAL A 190 4.87 11.30 12.71
N LEU A 191 5.63 10.19 12.78
CA LEU A 191 5.19 8.96 13.44
C LEU A 191 4.94 9.18 14.93
N TYR A 192 5.85 9.87 15.62
CA TYR A 192 5.66 10.19 17.03
C TYR A 192 4.40 11.05 17.24
N TYR A 193 4.23 12.11 16.44
CA TYR A 193 3.00 12.91 16.46
C TYR A 193 1.75 12.03 16.26
N TYR A 194 1.78 11.17 15.28
CA TYR A 194 0.65 10.28 14.97
C TYR A 194 0.30 9.39 16.15
N PHE A 195 1.26 8.68 16.73
CA PHE A 195 0.99 7.76 17.83
C PHE A 195 0.70 8.50 19.14
N ALA A 196 1.60 9.38 19.57
CA ALA A 196 1.54 9.98 20.89
C ALA A 196 0.47 11.08 20.98
N VAL A 197 0.39 11.97 19.96
CA VAL A 197 -0.49 13.14 20.03
C VAL A 197 -1.86 12.83 19.43
N LYS A 198 -1.90 12.26 18.21
CA LYS A 198 -3.16 12.07 17.50
C LYS A 198 -3.93 10.83 17.98
N ARG A 199 -3.23 9.73 18.30
CA ARG A 199 -3.84 8.47 18.76
C ARG A 199 -3.87 8.35 20.28
N GLY A 200 -3.11 9.16 21.01
CA GLY A 200 -3.01 9.11 22.47
C GLY A 200 -2.38 7.82 23.01
N VAL A 201 -1.51 7.18 22.22
CA VAL A 201 -0.81 5.94 22.55
C VAL A 201 0.53 6.28 23.19
N ARG A 202 0.97 5.54 24.21
CA ARG A 202 2.34 5.65 24.76
C ARG A 202 3.33 5.15 23.70
N ALA A 203 3.95 6.06 22.99
CA ALA A 203 4.86 5.74 21.90
C ALA A 203 6.31 5.97 22.32
N LYS A 204 7.10 4.90 22.41
CA LYS A 204 8.55 4.95 22.55
C LYS A 204 9.16 4.77 21.17
N ILE A 205 9.82 5.80 20.65
CA ILE A 205 10.45 5.76 19.33
C ILE A 205 11.94 6.04 19.46
N ILE A 206 12.76 5.16 18.86
CA ILE A 206 14.21 5.27 18.87
C ILE A 206 14.70 5.32 17.42
N GLY A 207 15.29 6.43 17.03
CA GLY A 207 15.95 6.60 15.73
C GLY A 207 17.45 6.31 15.84
N TYR A 208 17.98 5.55 14.90
CA TYR A 208 19.41 5.26 14.81
C TYR A 208 20.01 5.89 13.56
N ASP A 209 21.16 6.55 13.70
CA ASP A 209 21.97 7.03 12.59
C ASP A 209 23.45 6.93 12.92
N LEU A 210 24.31 6.88 11.91
CA LEU A 210 25.76 6.85 12.05
C LEU A 210 26.37 8.21 12.38
N LYS A 211 25.66 9.29 12.05
CA LYS A 211 26.19 10.66 12.09
C LYS A 211 25.80 11.34 13.40
N GLU A 212 26.81 11.66 14.21
CA GLU A 212 26.64 12.30 15.51
C GLU A 212 25.94 13.66 15.41
N ASP A 213 26.33 14.50 14.44
CA ASP A 213 25.72 15.81 14.20
C ASP A 213 24.22 15.70 13.84
N VAL A 214 23.84 14.67 13.13
CA VAL A 214 22.43 14.39 12.77
C VAL A 214 21.65 13.98 14.02
N VAL A 215 22.21 13.08 14.83
CA VAL A 215 21.59 12.57 16.06
C VAL A 215 21.40 13.71 17.08
N GLU A 216 22.44 14.53 17.32
CA GLU A 216 22.36 15.69 18.20
C GLU A 216 21.25 16.64 17.75
N HIS A 217 21.25 17.03 16.48
CA HIS A 217 20.23 17.90 15.93
C HIS A 217 18.81 17.33 16.09
N CYS A 218 18.62 16.03 15.83
CA CYS A 218 17.32 15.39 15.99
C CYS A 218 16.84 15.37 17.44
N ASN A 219 17.74 15.16 18.41
CA ASN A 219 17.39 15.21 19.83
C ASN A 219 17.02 16.64 20.28
N GLU A 220 17.73 17.68 19.77
CA GLU A 220 17.35 19.07 20.00
C GLU A 220 15.95 19.39 19.47
N VAL A 221 15.64 18.91 18.24
CA VAL A 221 14.32 19.07 17.62
C VAL A 221 13.24 18.34 18.42
N ALA A 222 13.50 17.10 18.86
CA ALA A 222 12.58 16.34 19.72
C ALA A 222 12.25 17.10 21.01
N ALA A 223 13.29 17.62 21.68
CA ALA A 223 13.12 18.44 22.89
C ALA A 223 12.30 19.72 22.62
N ARG A 224 12.58 20.40 21.52
CA ARG A 224 11.84 21.62 21.09
C ARG A 224 10.35 21.31 20.83
N TYR A 225 10.02 20.14 20.31
CA TYR A 225 8.63 19.72 20.07
C TYR A 225 7.95 19.17 21.34
N GLY A 226 8.70 18.94 22.42
CA GLY A 226 8.20 18.33 23.65
C GLY A 226 7.94 16.82 23.50
N TYR A 227 8.65 16.14 22.63
CA TYR A 227 8.53 14.69 22.35
C TYR A 227 9.46 13.90 23.27
N SER A 228 9.04 13.70 24.53
CA SER A 228 9.87 13.13 25.61
C SER A 228 10.32 11.69 25.39
N ASP A 229 9.53 10.89 24.67
CA ASP A 229 9.79 9.48 24.44
C ASP A 229 10.28 9.20 23.01
N LEU A 230 10.73 10.25 22.29
CA LEU A 230 11.41 10.17 21.01
C LEU A 230 12.90 10.46 21.23
N HIS A 231 13.75 9.47 21.01
CA HIS A 231 15.19 9.56 21.21
C HIS A 231 15.95 9.19 19.95
N PHE A 232 17.08 9.82 19.73
CA PHE A 232 17.99 9.48 18.63
C PHE A 232 19.33 9.07 19.22
N VAL A 233 19.93 8.01 18.67
CA VAL A 233 21.15 7.38 19.17
C VAL A 233 22.12 7.15 18.01
N VAL A 234 23.39 7.47 18.22
CA VAL A 234 24.46 7.13 17.26
C VAL A 234 24.71 5.64 17.37
N ALA A 235 24.46 4.91 16.28
CA ALA A 235 24.72 3.48 16.24
C ALA A 235 24.91 2.97 14.81
N ASP A 236 25.79 1.98 14.68
CA ASP A 236 25.97 1.20 13.46
C ASP A 236 25.18 -0.12 13.59
N VAL A 237 24.09 -0.25 12.82
CA VAL A 237 23.22 -1.44 12.81
C VAL A 237 24.00 -2.74 12.50
N THR A 238 25.17 -2.64 11.87
CA THR A 238 26.00 -3.79 11.49
C THR A 238 26.89 -4.30 12.63
N ARG A 239 27.08 -3.54 13.69
CA ARG A 239 28.08 -3.81 14.75
C ARG A 239 27.58 -3.60 16.16
N ASP A 240 26.68 -2.66 16.38
CA ASP A 240 26.35 -2.20 17.73
C ASP A 240 25.25 -3.06 18.37
N VAL A 241 25.29 -3.13 19.69
CA VAL A 241 24.20 -3.71 20.50
C VAL A 241 23.07 -2.69 20.57
N LEU A 242 22.00 -2.98 19.86
CA LEU A 242 20.83 -2.13 19.77
C LEU A 242 19.81 -2.47 20.88
N TYR A 243 18.68 -1.74 20.86
CA TYR A 243 17.58 -1.94 21.79
C TYR A 243 17.13 -3.42 21.87
N SER A 244 17.10 -3.99 23.06
CA SER A 244 16.95 -5.44 23.29
C SER A 244 15.57 -5.86 23.80
N GLU A 245 14.71 -4.91 24.20
CA GLU A 245 13.35 -5.20 24.67
C GLU A 245 12.41 -5.52 23.49
N HIS A 246 11.14 -5.70 23.78
CA HIS A 246 10.12 -5.94 22.76
C HIS A 246 9.97 -4.75 21.80
N ILE A 247 9.90 -5.06 20.52
CA ILE A 247 9.77 -4.08 19.43
C ILE A 247 8.52 -4.43 18.65
N ASP A 248 7.57 -3.50 18.58
CA ASP A 248 6.33 -3.69 17.84
C ASP A 248 6.51 -3.39 16.35
N MET A 249 7.31 -2.37 16.04
CA MET A 249 7.47 -1.90 14.67
C MET A 249 8.92 -1.50 14.37
N LEU A 250 9.41 -1.89 13.20
CA LEU A 250 10.65 -1.41 12.64
C LEU A 250 10.36 -0.63 11.36
N VAL A 251 10.95 0.55 11.27
CA VAL A 251 10.90 1.43 10.10
C VAL A 251 12.31 1.61 9.56
N THR A 252 12.48 1.51 8.24
CA THR A 252 13.75 1.82 7.58
C THR A 252 13.45 2.47 6.23
N LEU A 253 13.45 3.81 6.22
CA LEU A 253 13.10 4.61 5.05
C LEU A 253 14.32 5.15 4.33
N HIS A 254 15.48 5.21 4.99
CA HIS A 254 16.69 5.85 4.49
C HIS A 254 17.96 5.03 4.75
N ALA A 255 17.87 3.81 5.27
CA ALA A 255 19.01 2.90 5.33
C ALA A 255 19.39 2.47 3.90
N CYS A 256 20.63 2.72 3.52
CA CYS A 256 21.09 2.48 2.16
C CYS A 256 21.75 1.12 2.02
N ASP A 257 21.50 0.46 0.87
CA ASP A 257 22.16 -0.77 0.42
C ASP A 257 22.11 -1.88 1.50
N VAL A 258 23.25 -2.41 1.89
CA VAL A 258 23.37 -3.48 2.89
C VAL A 258 22.87 -3.08 4.30
N ALA A 259 22.84 -1.80 4.65
CA ALA A 259 22.28 -1.36 5.93
C ALA A 259 20.79 -1.72 6.05
N THR A 260 20.04 -1.71 4.95
CA THR A 260 18.67 -2.24 4.91
C THR A 260 18.65 -3.72 5.27
N ASP A 261 19.58 -4.51 4.75
CA ASP A 261 19.64 -5.95 4.99
C ASP A 261 19.92 -6.29 6.46
N TYR A 262 20.84 -5.55 7.10
CA TYR A 262 21.10 -5.67 8.53
C TYR A 262 19.88 -5.26 9.38
N ALA A 263 19.18 -4.19 9.00
CA ALA A 263 17.95 -3.77 9.68
C ALA A 263 16.85 -4.83 9.58
N LEU A 264 16.66 -5.42 8.41
CA LEU A 264 15.69 -6.51 8.19
C LEU A 264 16.09 -7.77 8.96
N HIS A 265 17.36 -8.14 8.95
CA HIS A 265 17.89 -9.26 9.73
C HIS A 265 17.69 -9.05 11.24
N TYR A 266 17.96 -7.84 11.74
CA TYR A 266 17.67 -7.47 13.12
C TYR A 266 16.18 -7.62 13.45
N ALA A 267 15.29 -7.16 12.57
CA ALA A 267 13.85 -7.33 12.75
C ALA A 267 13.44 -8.81 12.82
N ILE A 268 14.00 -9.65 11.95
CA ILE A 268 13.76 -11.10 11.94
C ILE A 268 14.22 -11.73 13.26
N SER A 269 15.47 -11.46 13.68
CA SER A 269 16.08 -12.03 14.90
C SER A 269 15.34 -11.62 16.18
N ARG A 270 14.76 -10.41 16.21
CA ARG A 270 13.96 -9.89 17.32
C ARG A 270 12.48 -10.23 17.23
N GLY A 271 12.04 -10.83 16.13
CA GLY A 271 10.64 -11.16 15.91
C GLY A 271 9.73 -9.95 15.91
N VAL A 272 10.19 -8.84 15.34
CA VAL A 272 9.43 -7.59 15.22
C VAL A 272 8.11 -7.85 14.49
N GLU A 273 7.03 -7.30 15.00
CA GLU A 273 5.69 -7.64 14.52
C GLU A 273 5.34 -6.97 13.18
N HIS A 274 5.76 -5.71 13.01
CA HIS A 274 5.55 -4.97 11.77
C HIS A 274 6.85 -4.37 11.24
N ILE A 275 7.09 -4.50 9.93
CA ILE A 275 8.24 -3.91 9.26
C ILE A 275 7.74 -3.02 8.11
N PHE A 276 8.26 -1.78 8.04
CA PHE A 276 8.06 -0.85 6.95
C PHE A 276 9.42 -0.46 6.37
N SER A 277 9.81 -1.08 5.27
CA SER A 277 11.10 -0.83 4.63
C SER A 277 10.90 -0.19 3.25
N VAL A 278 11.59 0.93 3.01
CA VAL A 278 11.63 1.60 1.70
C VAL A 278 13.08 1.60 1.21
N PRO A 279 13.52 0.54 0.54
CA PRO A 279 14.88 0.41 0.06
C PRO A 279 15.18 1.47 -1.02
N CYS A 280 16.15 2.32 -0.81
CA CYS A 280 16.52 3.37 -1.77
C CYS A 280 17.72 3.02 -2.64
N CYS A 281 18.57 2.09 -2.21
CA CYS A 281 19.81 1.70 -2.88
C CYS A 281 19.96 0.18 -2.87
N GLN A 282 20.44 -0.38 -3.98
CA GLN A 282 20.67 -1.82 -4.18
C GLN A 282 21.97 -2.01 -4.98
N HIS A 283 23.10 -1.59 -4.40
CA HIS A 283 24.39 -1.59 -5.11
C HIS A 283 25.11 -2.94 -5.03
N GLU A 284 24.88 -3.73 -3.98
CA GLU A 284 25.57 -5.00 -3.75
C GLU A 284 25.35 -5.96 -4.91
N VAL A 285 24.10 -6.31 -5.23
CA VAL A 285 23.77 -7.18 -6.36
C VAL A 285 24.24 -6.59 -7.69
N ASN A 286 24.08 -5.28 -7.88
CA ASN A 286 24.50 -4.61 -9.12
C ASN A 286 26.02 -4.69 -9.37
N LYS A 287 26.83 -4.69 -8.31
CA LYS A 287 28.30 -4.79 -8.41
C LYS A 287 28.78 -6.21 -8.61
N THR A 288 28.06 -7.19 -8.06
CA THR A 288 28.55 -8.58 -7.96
C THR A 288 27.93 -9.51 -9.00
N ILE A 289 26.76 -9.20 -9.57
CA ILE A 289 26.07 -10.05 -10.54
C ILE A 289 26.93 -10.33 -11.77
N GLN A 290 27.07 -11.61 -12.09
CA GLN A 290 27.91 -12.07 -13.19
C GLN A 290 27.12 -12.18 -14.49
N LYS A 291 27.81 -11.92 -15.62
CA LYS A 291 27.31 -12.16 -16.97
C LYS A 291 27.60 -13.61 -17.38
N GLY A 292 26.94 -14.11 -18.38
CA GLY A 292 27.11 -15.47 -18.90
C GLY A 292 25.90 -16.38 -18.74
N GLY A 293 24.71 -15.79 -18.61
CA GLY A 293 23.45 -16.56 -18.43
C GLY A 293 22.26 -15.98 -19.17
N ASP A 294 21.08 -16.45 -18.80
CA ASP A 294 19.81 -16.10 -19.46
C ASP A 294 19.47 -14.59 -19.40
N PHE A 295 20.10 -13.84 -18.48
CA PHE A 295 19.88 -12.40 -18.29
C PHE A 295 20.93 -11.51 -18.97
N ASP A 296 21.83 -12.06 -19.77
CA ASP A 296 22.89 -11.28 -20.42
C ASP A 296 22.38 -10.10 -21.23
N LEU A 297 21.21 -10.27 -21.87
CA LEU A 297 20.59 -9.18 -22.61
C LEU A 297 20.23 -7.99 -21.69
N LEU A 298 19.77 -8.24 -20.47
CA LEU A 298 19.48 -7.21 -19.47
C LEU A 298 20.76 -6.64 -18.84
N LEU A 299 21.77 -7.48 -18.65
CA LEU A 299 23.03 -7.10 -18.03
C LEU A 299 24.01 -6.40 -19.02
N SER A 300 23.69 -6.37 -20.32
CA SER A 300 24.53 -5.75 -21.36
C SER A 300 24.59 -4.22 -21.25
N HIS A 301 23.56 -3.58 -20.71
CA HIS A 301 23.47 -2.13 -20.56
C HIS A 301 23.36 -1.73 -19.09
N GLY A 302 24.23 -0.81 -18.64
CA GLY A 302 24.32 -0.42 -17.23
C GLY A 302 22.99 0.04 -16.59
N LEU A 303 22.13 0.75 -17.35
CA LEU A 303 20.81 1.16 -16.85
C LEU A 303 19.87 -0.04 -16.64
N PHE A 304 19.90 -1.03 -17.52
CA PHE A 304 19.08 -2.23 -17.38
C PHE A 304 19.61 -3.11 -16.24
N GLN A 305 20.95 -3.27 -16.15
CA GLN A 305 21.60 -3.98 -15.06
C GLN A 305 21.25 -3.37 -13.70
N GLU A 306 21.32 -2.03 -13.55
CA GLU A 306 20.97 -1.32 -12.31
C GLU A 306 19.52 -1.57 -11.91
N ARG A 307 18.57 -1.42 -12.84
CA ARG A 307 17.16 -1.64 -12.57
C ARG A 307 16.80 -3.10 -12.26
N PHE A 308 17.41 -4.03 -13.01
CA PHE A 308 17.22 -5.46 -12.78
C PHE A 308 17.78 -5.87 -11.42
N SER A 309 18.99 -5.43 -11.08
CA SER A 309 19.61 -5.72 -9.78
C SER A 309 18.82 -5.14 -8.62
N ALA A 310 18.25 -3.94 -8.79
CA ALA A 310 17.40 -3.35 -7.77
C ALA A 310 16.14 -4.18 -7.51
N LEU A 311 15.42 -4.59 -8.56
CA LEU A 311 14.24 -5.44 -8.45
C LEU A 311 14.58 -6.82 -7.88
N LEU A 312 15.70 -7.41 -8.31
CA LEU A 312 16.16 -8.71 -7.82
C LEU A 312 16.50 -8.65 -6.33
N THR A 313 17.22 -7.62 -5.88
CA THR A 313 17.53 -7.41 -4.45
C THR A 313 16.26 -7.34 -3.61
N ASP A 314 15.29 -6.51 -3.99
CA ASP A 314 14.07 -6.33 -3.22
C ASP A 314 13.15 -7.57 -3.28
N ALA A 315 13.16 -8.30 -4.41
CA ALA A 315 12.45 -9.59 -4.52
C ALA A 315 13.06 -10.66 -3.58
N ILE A 316 14.39 -10.71 -3.45
CA ILE A 316 15.06 -11.63 -2.51
C ILE A 316 14.77 -11.21 -1.06
N ARG A 317 14.82 -9.91 -0.72
CA ARG A 317 14.42 -9.42 0.60
C ARG A 317 13.01 -9.86 0.98
N ALA A 318 12.05 -9.69 0.06
CA ALA A 318 10.68 -10.15 0.27
C ALA A 318 10.61 -11.66 0.46
N ALA A 319 11.30 -12.44 -0.39
CA ALA A 319 11.32 -13.90 -0.32
C ALA A 319 11.93 -14.43 0.99
N VAL A 320 13.00 -13.81 1.48
CA VAL A 320 13.63 -14.14 2.77
C VAL A 320 12.67 -13.84 3.93
N LEU A 321 12.04 -12.66 3.95
CA LEU A 321 11.08 -12.28 4.97
C LEU A 321 9.88 -13.24 5.02
N GLU A 322 9.34 -13.65 3.88
CA GLU A 322 8.24 -14.60 3.82
C GLU A 322 8.63 -15.97 4.40
N ASP A 323 9.82 -16.50 4.08
CA ASP A 323 10.29 -17.77 4.64
C ASP A 323 10.76 -17.65 6.11
N GLU A 324 10.99 -16.42 6.60
CA GLU A 324 11.22 -16.12 8.03
C GLU A 324 9.92 -15.85 8.81
N GLY A 325 8.78 -16.01 8.18
CA GLY A 325 7.47 -16.01 8.83
C GLY A 325 6.76 -14.67 8.82
N TYR A 326 6.96 -13.89 7.79
CA TYR A 326 6.22 -12.66 7.54
C TYR A 326 5.26 -12.80 6.34
N ASP A 327 4.11 -12.16 6.43
CA ASP A 327 3.30 -11.81 5.26
C ASP A 327 3.82 -10.50 4.69
N VAL A 328 4.16 -10.47 3.40
CA VAL A 328 4.87 -9.35 2.76
C VAL A 328 4.05 -8.76 1.63
N ASP A 329 3.65 -7.51 1.79
CA ASP A 329 3.10 -6.70 0.72
C ASP A 329 4.21 -5.84 0.08
N VAL A 330 4.36 -5.95 -1.24
CA VAL A 330 5.20 -5.04 -2.03
C VAL A 330 4.30 -3.95 -2.59
N ILE A 331 4.49 -2.71 -2.11
CA ILE A 331 3.58 -1.59 -2.36
C ILE A 331 4.32 -0.47 -3.07
N GLU A 332 3.72 0.09 -4.12
CA GLU A 332 4.18 1.36 -4.67
C GLU A 332 3.81 2.49 -3.70
N PHE A 333 4.83 3.03 -3.02
CA PHE A 333 4.66 3.99 -1.93
C PHE A 333 4.67 5.45 -2.41
N ILE A 334 5.54 5.74 -3.39
CA ILE A 334 5.68 7.06 -4.01
C ILE A 334 5.35 6.93 -5.49
N ASP A 335 4.68 7.92 -6.08
CA ASP A 335 4.41 7.93 -7.52
C ASP A 335 5.72 7.85 -8.30
N PHE A 336 5.78 6.98 -9.29
CA PHE A 336 6.94 6.77 -10.17
C PHE A 336 7.43 8.08 -10.83
N ALA A 337 6.53 9.04 -11.04
CA ALA A 337 6.89 10.36 -11.55
C ALA A 337 7.85 11.14 -10.63
N HIS A 338 7.91 10.79 -9.34
CA HIS A 338 8.77 11.46 -8.36
C HIS A 338 10.06 10.68 -8.05
N SER A 339 10.05 9.35 -8.14
CA SER A 339 11.21 8.50 -7.93
C SER A 339 11.01 7.12 -8.58
N PRO A 340 12.01 6.59 -9.31
CA PRO A 340 11.98 5.21 -9.79
C PRO A 340 12.20 4.19 -8.65
N LYS A 341 12.66 4.62 -7.48
CA LYS A 341 12.88 3.81 -6.27
C LYS A 341 11.74 4.09 -5.29
N ASN A 342 10.61 3.48 -5.54
CA ASN A 342 9.32 3.83 -4.95
C ASN A 342 8.63 2.64 -4.26
N LEU A 343 9.32 1.51 -4.11
CA LEU A 343 8.76 0.32 -3.48
C LEU A 343 8.89 0.40 -1.96
N MET A 344 7.86 -0.10 -1.29
CA MET A 344 7.84 -0.36 0.15
C MET A 344 7.57 -1.84 0.37
N LEU A 345 8.36 -2.47 1.21
CA LEU A 345 8.06 -3.76 1.81
C LEU A 345 7.31 -3.49 3.12
N ARG A 346 6.03 -3.83 3.16
CA ARG A 346 5.20 -3.80 4.36
C ARG A 346 5.02 -5.23 4.84
N CYS A 347 5.54 -5.54 6.02
CA CYS A 347 5.53 -6.90 6.52
C CYS A 347 4.78 -7.01 7.85
N HIS A 348 4.05 -8.10 8.01
CA HIS A 348 3.39 -8.48 9.24
C HIS A 348 3.81 -9.89 9.64
N ARG A 349 4.22 -10.08 10.89
CA ARG A 349 4.71 -11.37 11.39
C ARG A 349 3.56 -12.35 11.56
N THR A 350 3.62 -13.48 10.87
CA THR A 350 2.67 -14.60 10.97
C THR A 350 3.24 -15.76 11.77
N GLY A 351 4.57 -15.86 11.85
CA GLY A 351 5.30 -16.95 12.48
C GLY A 351 5.40 -18.23 11.65
N HIS A 352 4.81 -18.29 10.46
CA HIS A 352 4.85 -19.46 9.60
C HIS A 352 6.12 -19.49 8.74
N ARG A 353 7.17 -20.13 9.23
CA ARG A 353 8.44 -20.25 8.52
C ARG A 353 8.39 -21.24 7.37
N GLY A 354 9.06 -20.91 6.26
CA GLY A 354 9.24 -21.74 5.07
C GLY A 354 10.72 -21.98 4.72
N THR A 355 10.94 -22.63 3.60
CA THR A 355 12.28 -22.86 3.04
C THR A 355 12.32 -22.78 1.52
N LYS A 356 11.16 -22.76 0.88
CA LYS A 356 11.04 -22.83 -0.58
C LYS A 356 11.64 -21.62 -1.27
N LYS A 357 11.31 -20.43 -0.80
CA LYS A 357 11.76 -19.16 -1.39
C LYS A 357 13.24 -18.91 -1.10
N LEU A 358 13.71 -19.26 0.08
CA LEU A 358 15.13 -19.25 0.41
C LEU A 358 15.92 -20.18 -0.52
N THR A 359 15.43 -21.40 -0.77
CA THR A 359 16.08 -22.35 -1.70
C THR A 359 16.14 -21.77 -3.12
N GLU A 360 15.07 -21.13 -3.57
CA GLU A 360 15.04 -20.48 -4.89
C GLU A 360 15.97 -19.28 -4.96
N SER A 361 16.03 -18.45 -3.93
CA SER A 361 16.95 -17.31 -3.82
C SER A 361 18.42 -17.75 -3.86
N ARG A 362 18.76 -18.83 -3.14
CA ARG A 362 20.09 -19.47 -3.20
C ARG A 362 20.45 -19.92 -4.60
N ARG A 363 19.52 -20.64 -5.25
CA ARG A 363 19.73 -21.11 -6.63
C ARG A 363 20.02 -19.96 -7.58
N LEU A 364 19.29 -18.85 -7.47
CA LEU A 364 19.53 -17.66 -8.30
C LEU A 364 20.88 -17.02 -7.98
N ARG A 365 21.22 -16.87 -6.68
CA ARG A 365 22.53 -16.34 -6.26
C ARG A 365 23.67 -17.16 -6.84
N ASP A 366 23.62 -18.47 -6.70
CA ASP A 366 24.67 -19.37 -7.12
C ASP A 366 24.76 -19.45 -8.67
N GLN A 367 23.62 -19.39 -9.36
CA GLN A 367 23.57 -19.41 -10.83
C GLN A 367 24.14 -18.12 -11.46
N TYR A 368 23.90 -16.97 -10.84
CA TYR A 368 24.30 -15.66 -11.40
C TYR A 368 25.43 -14.99 -10.62
N GLY A 369 26.01 -15.67 -9.64
CA GLY A 369 27.24 -15.28 -8.95
C GLY A 369 27.18 -13.91 -8.27
N PHE A 370 26.03 -13.53 -7.71
CA PHE A 370 25.89 -12.27 -6.98
C PHE A 370 25.91 -12.48 -5.47
N GLU A 371 26.16 -11.40 -4.73
CA GLU A 371 26.09 -11.35 -3.29
C GLU A 371 24.78 -10.66 -2.86
N GLN A 372 24.19 -11.13 -1.76
CA GLN A 372 23.04 -10.49 -1.13
C GLN A 372 23.08 -10.74 0.39
N THR A 373 23.31 -9.66 1.11
CA THR A 373 23.64 -9.68 2.53
C THR A 373 22.55 -10.31 3.41
N LEU A 374 21.27 -9.96 3.24
CA LEU A 374 20.18 -10.53 4.07
C LEU A 374 20.09 -12.06 3.91
N LEU A 375 20.19 -12.55 2.67
CA LEU A 375 20.18 -13.98 2.39
C LEU A 375 21.32 -14.69 3.12
N SER A 376 22.53 -14.12 3.05
CA SER A 376 23.73 -14.68 3.70
C SER A 376 23.64 -14.66 5.23
N LEU A 377 23.10 -13.59 5.83
CA LEU A 377 22.91 -13.48 7.28
C LEU A 377 21.95 -14.56 7.81
N VAL A 378 20.81 -14.74 7.14
CA VAL A 378 19.81 -15.75 7.52
C VAL A 378 20.34 -17.18 7.31
N GLU A 379 21.15 -17.41 6.28
CA GLU A 379 21.79 -18.72 6.06
C GLU A 379 22.72 -19.09 7.20
N ASN A 380 23.54 -18.14 7.65
CA ASN A 380 24.49 -18.36 8.74
C ASN A 380 23.80 -18.68 10.08
N GLU A 381 22.64 -18.09 10.34
CA GLU A 381 21.87 -18.40 11.56
C GLU A 381 21.15 -19.75 11.53
N ARG A 382 20.86 -20.27 10.33
CA ARG A 382 20.16 -21.56 10.16
C ARG A 382 21.10 -22.77 10.13
N GLN A 383 22.44 -22.55 10.04
CA GLN A 383 23.48 -23.60 10.14
C GLN A 383 23.81 -23.89 11.59
#